data_a810d0d7cde8ca9d027e3054629a43b0
#
_entry.id   a810d0d7cde8ca9d027e3054629a43b0
#
_cell.length_a   1.000
_cell.length_b   1.000
_cell.length_c   1.000
_cell.angle_alpha   90.00
_cell.angle_beta   90.00
_cell.angle_gamma   90.00
#
_symmetry.space_group_name_H-M   'P 1'
#
loop_
_entity.id
_entity.type
_entity.pdbx_description
1 polymer ?
#
loop_
_entity_poly.entity_id
_entity_poly.type
_entity_poly.pdbx_seq_one_letter_code
_entity_poly.pdbx_strand_id
1 'polypeptide(L)'
;MLPVAITMGDPAGVGPEIIVKAARRLKDRLDSGSLRLLVIGSRSALDGACRALGEQLVPPANGDSQGVSLVSVGDDAAVVPLGQVSPLGGDFAYRAVERGVEMAMAGKIAGIVTAPLNKEALNAAGHHFAGHTDMLAKQTGSRDSVMMLAHGNMRVSHVTTHIALHDVPSRLTPERLRRVTELTHEALTGLGLKQPHIAIAALNPHAGEGGLFGREDIDVSTPTIERMRMDGLNVSGPVPGDTVFVKLRAGHYDAVVAMYHDQGHIPVKLLGFQIDPATQKWSALNGVNITLGLPIIRTSVDHGTAFDIAGKGIANEDSLIEAIDYALRLGASKVS
;
A
#
# COMPACT_ATOMS: atom_id res chain seq x y z
N MET A 1 5.49 10.84 19.96
CA MET A 1 4.93 10.39 18.67
C MET A 1 5.16 8.88 18.55
N LEU A 2 4.13 8.11 18.18
CA LEU A 2 4.27 6.68 17.92
C LEU A 2 5.12 6.45 16.66
N PRO A 3 5.98 5.42 16.65
CA PRO A 3 6.77 5.10 15.46
C PRO A 3 5.88 4.52 14.34
N VAL A 4 6.27 4.74 13.09
CA VAL A 4 5.79 3.98 11.93
C VAL A 4 6.61 2.70 11.84
N ALA A 5 5.96 1.54 11.82
CA ALA A 5 6.65 0.26 11.66
C ALA A 5 6.82 -0.08 10.18
N ILE A 6 8.02 -0.51 9.80
CA ILE A 6 8.32 -1.02 8.47
C ILE A 6 8.62 -2.51 8.58
N THR A 7 7.74 -3.37 8.06
CA THR A 7 8.07 -4.79 7.93
C THR A 7 8.99 -4.97 6.72
N MET A 8 10.13 -5.62 6.95
CA MET A 8 11.21 -5.73 5.96
C MET A 8 10.82 -6.51 4.70
N GLY A 9 9.77 -7.34 4.77
CA GLY A 9 9.40 -8.27 3.72
C GLY A 9 10.38 -9.43 3.61
N ASP A 10 10.57 -9.95 2.41
CA ASP A 10 11.57 -11.02 2.18
C ASP A 10 12.99 -10.43 2.22
N PRO A 11 13.82 -10.84 3.18
CA PRO A 11 15.18 -10.32 3.32
C PRO A 11 16.12 -10.67 2.16
N ALA A 12 15.75 -11.62 1.29
CA ALA A 12 16.47 -11.92 0.04
C ALA A 12 16.21 -10.88 -1.08
N GLY A 13 15.20 -10.00 -0.91
CA GLY A 13 14.82 -8.98 -1.89
C GLY A 13 15.39 -7.60 -1.59
N VAL A 14 14.80 -6.59 -2.23
CA VAL A 14 15.21 -5.18 -2.09
C VAL A 14 14.72 -4.52 -0.79
N GLY A 15 13.89 -5.20 0.01
CA GLY A 15 13.32 -4.64 1.25
C GLY A 15 14.38 -4.01 2.17
N PRO A 16 15.44 -4.73 2.57
CA PRO A 16 16.49 -4.18 3.41
C PRO A 16 17.17 -2.95 2.80
N GLU A 17 17.45 -2.97 1.50
CA GLU A 17 18.12 -1.89 0.77
C GLU A 17 17.28 -0.61 0.72
N ILE A 18 15.99 -0.72 0.35
CA ILE A 18 15.12 0.46 0.27
C ILE A 18 14.84 1.06 1.65
N ILE A 19 14.85 0.27 2.72
CA ILE A 19 14.72 0.76 4.10
C ILE A 19 15.91 1.63 4.48
N VAL A 20 17.14 1.18 4.21
CA VAL A 20 18.37 1.94 4.50
C VAL A 20 18.39 3.24 3.71
N LYS A 21 18.07 3.19 2.41
CA LYS A 21 18.03 4.38 1.54
C LYS A 21 16.94 5.37 1.94
N ALA A 22 15.74 4.88 2.29
CA ALA A 22 14.65 5.74 2.77
C ALA A 22 15.03 6.43 4.09
N ALA A 23 15.61 5.71 5.05
CA ALA A 23 16.05 6.30 6.30
C ALA A 23 17.13 7.38 6.09
N ARG A 24 18.08 7.16 5.18
CA ARG A 24 19.07 8.18 4.79
C ARG A 24 18.41 9.44 4.24
N ARG A 25 17.45 9.31 3.33
CA ARG A 25 16.72 10.46 2.76
C ARG A 25 15.82 11.17 3.77
N LEU A 26 15.33 10.46 4.78
CA LEU A 26 14.49 11.00 5.82
C LEU A 26 15.28 11.45 7.07
N LYS A 27 16.61 11.50 6.98
CA LYS A 27 17.51 11.77 8.11
C LYS A 27 17.14 13.02 8.90
N ASP A 28 16.84 14.14 8.26
CA ASP A 28 16.49 15.41 8.93
C ASP A 28 15.21 15.27 9.77
N ARG A 29 14.25 14.48 9.30
CA ARG A 29 13.00 14.18 10.03
C ARG A 29 13.22 13.24 11.21
N LEU A 30 14.14 12.31 11.07
CA LEU A 30 14.54 11.38 12.12
C LEU A 30 15.33 12.12 13.22
N ASP A 31 16.31 12.93 12.83
CA ASP A 31 17.15 13.70 13.75
C ASP A 31 16.34 14.76 14.54
N SER A 32 15.36 15.39 13.89
CA SER A 32 14.46 16.34 14.55
C SER A 32 13.40 15.69 15.45
N GLY A 33 13.29 14.35 15.42
CA GLY A 33 12.25 13.60 16.15
C GLY A 33 10.84 13.77 15.57
N SER A 34 10.68 14.43 14.39
CA SER A 34 9.39 14.54 13.69
C SER A 34 8.96 13.26 12.97
N LEU A 35 9.85 12.26 12.93
CA LEU A 35 9.61 10.92 12.45
C LEU A 35 10.34 9.92 13.35
N ARG A 36 9.69 8.79 13.64
CA ARG A 36 10.32 7.62 14.25
C ARG A 36 9.99 6.40 13.40
N LEU A 37 11.00 5.62 13.05
CA LEU A 37 10.86 4.38 12.29
C LEU A 37 11.19 3.17 13.18
N LEU A 38 10.37 2.14 13.07
CA LEU A 38 10.59 0.84 13.70
C LEU A 38 10.70 -0.21 12.59
N VAL A 39 11.90 -0.66 12.29
CA VAL A 39 12.10 -1.77 11.35
C VAL A 39 11.78 -3.08 12.06
N ILE A 40 11.00 -3.94 11.39
CA ILE A 40 10.69 -5.29 11.88
C ILE A 40 11.20 -6.29 10.84
N GLY A 41 12.18 -7.10 11.19
CA GLY A 41 12.76 -8.06 10.22
C GLY A 41 14.08 -8.68 10.67
N SER A 42 14.87 -9.16 9.71
CA SER A 42 16.17 -9.80 9.94
C SER A 42 17.27 -8.78 10.27
N ARG A 43 17.95 -8.99 11.40
CA ARG A 43 19.14 -8.22 11.80
C ARG A 43 20.25 -8.33 10.75
N SER A 44 20.61 -9.58 10.39
CA SER A 44 21.71 -9.85 9.48
C SER A 44 21.49 -9.23 8.09
N ALA A 45 20.24 -9.23 7.59
CA ALA A 45 19.89 -8.63 6.31
C ALA A 45 19.98 -7.10 6.35
N LEU A 46 19.50 -6.47 7.43
CA LEU A 46 19.60 -5.02 7.59
C LEU A 46 21.06 -4.57 7.71
N ASP A 47 21.86 -5.27 8.52
CA ASP A 47 23.30 -4.99 8.69
C ASP A 47 24.07 -5.22 7.38
N GLY A 48 23.65 -6.22 6.58
CA GLY A 48 24.18 -6.49 5.25
C GLY A 48 23.91 -5.33 4.28
N ALA A 49 22.68 -4.82 4.24
CA ALA A 49 22.30 -3.67 3.42
C ALA A 49 23.03 -2.39 3.86
N CYS A 50 23.18 -2.16 5.18
CA CYS A 50 23.96 -1.04 5.70
C CYS A 50 25.42 -1.10 5.23
N ARG A 51 26.06 -2.26 5.34
CA ARG A 51 27.46 -2.44 4.86
C ARG A 51 27.57 -2.20 3.35
N ALA A 52 26.66 -2.74 2.56
CA ALA A 52 26.66 -2.57 1.10
C ALA A 52 26.51 -1.11 0.65
N LEU A 53 25.79 -0.31 1.43
CA LEU A 53 25.52 1.10 1.14
C LEU A 53 26.46 2.08 1.89
N GLY A 54 27.38 1.57 2.73
CA GLY A 54 28.26 2.41 3.54
C GLY A 54 27.52 3.21 4.64
N GLU A 55 26.41 2.69 5.14
CA GLU A 55 25.53 3.35 6.12
C GLU A 55 25.54 2.62 7.47
N GLN A 56 25.20 3.34 8.53
CA GLN A 56 24.97 2.79 9.86
C GLN A 56 23.60 3.29 10.35
N LEU A 57 22.59 2.42 10.31
CA LEU A 57 21.21 2.80 10.56
C LEU A 57 20.75 2.56 11.98
N VAL A 58 21.16 1.44 12.57
CA VAL A 58 20.75 1.01 13.90
C VAL A 58 21.98 0.86 14.77
N PRO A 59 22.05 1.51 15.95
CA PRO A 59 23.18 1.33 16.86
C PRO A 59 23.23 -0.12 17.37
N PRO A 60 24.41 -0.57 17.85
CA PRO A 60 24.51 -1.83 18.58
C PRO A 60 23.52 -1.87 19.75
N ALA A 61 23.13 -3.06 20.19
CA ALA A 61 21.99 -3.37 21.07
C ALA A 61 21.77 -2.49 22.33
N ASN A 62 22.70 -1.62 22.69
CA ASN A 62 22.67 -0.75 23.88
C ASN A 62 22.79 0.76 23.56
N GLY A 63 22.62 1.19 22.32
CA GLY A 63 22.73 2.61 21.92
C GLY A 63 21.39 3.26 21.64
N ASP A 64 21.22 4.55 22.00
CA ASP A 64 20.07 5.36 21.59
C ASP A 64 20.08 5.52 20.07
N SER A 65 19.02 5.06 19.42
CA SER A 65 18.85 5.19 17.97
C SER A 65 18.39 6.59 17.63
N GLN A 66 19.07 7.24 16.70
CA GLN A 66 18.63 8.52 16.10
C GLN A 66 17.39 8.26 15.24
N GLY A 67 16.23 8.05 15.89
CA GLY A 67 14.94 7.93 15.23
C GLY A 67 14.62 6.60 14.53
N VAL A 68 15.57 5.65 14.40
CA VAL A 68 15.35 4.32 13.83
C VAL A 68 15.69 3.24 14.85
N SER A 69 14.76 2.28 15.02
CA SER A 69 14.96 1.10 15.89
C SER A 69 14.65 -0.19 15.13
N LEU A 70 15.15 -1.33 15.62
CA LEU A 70 14.90 -2.64 15.04
C LEU A 70 14.24 -3.55 16.07
N VAL A 71 13.16 -4.20 15.67
CA VAL A 71 12.64 -5.42 16.29
C VAL A 71 13.05 -6.58 15.40
N SER A 72 14.05 -7.32 15.86
CA SER A 72 14.49 -8.51 15.14
C SER A 72 13.48 -9.64 15.31
N VAL A 73 13.27 -10.40 14.22
CA VAL A 73 12.45 -11.62 14.22
C VAL A 73 13.30 -12.79 13.73
N GLY A 74 13.14 -13.95 14.34
CA GLY A 74 13.95 -15.13 14.03
C GLY A 74 15.36 -15.06 14.63
N ASP A 75 16.30 -15.78 14.03
CA ASP A 75 17.69 -15.84 14.48
C ASP A 75 18.48 -14.66 13.87
N ASP A 76 19.09 -13.84 14.71
CA ASP A 76 19.89 -12.67 14.32
C ASP A 76 21.13 -13.02 13.46
N ALA A 77 21.64 -14.22 13.60
CA ALA A 77 22.79 -14.73 12.84
C ALA A 77 22.40 -15.40 11.52
N ALA A 78 21.12 -15.68 11.31
CA ALA A 78 20.67 -16.36 10.10
C ALA A 78 20.84 -15.48 8.87
N VAL A 79 21.50 -16.02 7.86
CA VAL A 79 21.78 -15.35 6.59
C VAL A 79 20.87 -15.91 5.50
N VAL A 80 20.09 -15.04 4.88
CA VAL A 80 19.25 -15.39 3.74
C VAL A 80 20.00 -15.03 2.46
N PRO A 81 20.20 -15.99 1.53
CA PRO A 81 20.87 -15.71 0.26
C PRO A 81 20.10 -14.68 -0.58
N LEU A 82 20.78 -13.61 -1.00
CA LEU A 82 20.16 -12.56 -1.81
C LEU A 82 19.70 -13.08 -3.19
N GLY A 83 18.56 -12.59 -3.65
CA GLY A 83 18.01 -12.89 -4.96
C GLY A 83 17.49 -14.31 -5.14
N GLN A 84 17.29 -15.06 -4.08
CA GLN A 84 16.86 -16.46 -4.12
C GLN A 84 15.59 -16.68 -3.29
N VAL A 85 14.68 -17.45 -3.84
CA VAL A 85 13.50 -17.94 -3.09
C VAL A 85 13.96 -18.94 -2.05
N SER A 86 13.58 -18.73 -0.79
CA SER A 86 13.89 -19.66 0.29
C SER A 86 12.80 -19.70 1.36
N PRO A 87 12.56 -20.86 1.99
CA PRO A 87 11.64 -20.96 3.12
C PRO A 87 12.03 -20.02 4.27
N LEU A 88 13.32 -19.85 4.50
CA LEU A 88 13.84 -18.96 5.55
C LEU A 88 13.45 -17.50 5.29
N GLY A 89 13.59 -17.01 4.04
CA GLY A 89 13.15 -15.67 3.66
C GLY A 89 11.65 -15.46 3.83
N GLY A 90 10.87 -16.49 3.46
CA GLY A 90 9.41 -16.49 3.66
C GLY A 90 8.99 -16.46 5.12
N ASP A 91 9.67 -17.19 6.00
CA ASP A 91 9.40 -17.20 7.43
C ASP A 91 9.74 -15.86 8.10
N PHE A 92 10.87 -15.24 7.75
CA PHE A 92 11.19 -13.88 8.20
C PHE A 92 10.13 -12.87 7.76
N ALA A 93 9.67 -12.93 6.52
CA ALA A 93 8.63 -12.04 6.01
C ALA A 93 7.31 -12.23 6.77
N TYR A 94 6.90 -13.47 7.03
CA TYR A 94 5.70 -13.78 7.80
C TYR A 94 5.79 -13.23 9.22
N ARG A 95 6.84 -13.58 9.97
CA ARG A 95 7.03 -13.13 11.35
C ARG A 95 7.12 -11.61 11.49
N ALA A 96 7.71 -10.94 10.50
CA ALA A 96 7.78 -9.48 10.50
C ALA A 96 6.37 -8.86 10.41
N VAL A 97 5.50 -9.38 9.55
CA VAL A 97 4.11 -8.90 9.43
C VAL A 97 3.31 -9.26 10.68
N GLU A 98 3.39 -10.49 11.16
CA GLU A 98 2.73 -10.95 12.40
C GLU A 98 3.06 -10.02 13.56
N ARG A 99 4.35 -9.76 13.78
CA ARG A 99 4.83 -8.87 14.84
C ARG A 99 4.33 -7.43 14.65
N GLY A 100 4.33 -6.94 13.41
CA GLY A 100 3.77 -5.62 13.09
C GLY A 100 2.28 -5.52 13.43
N VAL A 101 1.49 -6.54 13.09
CA VAL A 101 0.05 -6.59 13.42
C VAL A 101 -0.17 -6.61 14.94
N GLU A 102 0.55 -7.43 15.67
CA GLU A 102 0.47 -7.44 17.14
C GLU A 102 0.73 -6.06 17.74
N MET A 103 1.77 -5.38 17.28
CA MET A 103 2.13 -4.04 17.78
C MET A 103 1.10 -2.99 17.38
N ALA A 104 0.54 -3.05 16.17
CA ALA A 104 -0.49 -2.14 15.71
C ALA A 104 -1.80 -2.32 16.47
N MET A 105 -2.23 -3.57 16.67
CA MET A 105 -3.43 -3.90 17.45
C MET A 105 -3.29 -3.49 18.92
N ALA A 106 -2.07 -3.54 19.45
CA ALA A 106 -1.75 -3.08 20.81
C ALA A 106 -1.55 -1.56 20.93
N GLY A 107 -1.73 -0.78 19.84
CA GLY A 107 -1.56 0.68 19.83
C GLY A 107 -0.12 1.15 20.06
N LYS A 108 0.89 0.32 19.82
CA LYS A 108 2.32 0.63 20.03
C LYS A 108 2.99 1.33 18.86
N ILE A 109 2.35 1.34 17.70
CA ILE A 109 2.83 1.95 16.45
C ILE A 109 1.70 2.73 15.78
N ALA A 110 2.05 3.74 14.99
CA ALA A 110 1.09 4.57 14.25
C ALA A 110 0.44 3.83 13.08
N GLY A 111 1.17 2.92 12.46
CA GLY A 111 0.73 2.10 11.33
C GLY A 111 1.86 1.20 10.85
N ILE A 112 1.52 0.31 9.92
CA ILE A 112 2.47 -0.63 9.29
C ILE A 112 2.71 -0.20 7.84
N VAL A 113 3.97 -0.10 7.46
CA VAL A 113 4.42 0.00 6.06
C VAL A 113 5.07 -1.32 5.68
N THR A 114 4.53 -2.01 4.66
CA THR A 114 5.09 -3.30 4.28
C THR A 114 6.01 -3.18 3.07
N ALA A 115 7.28 -3.58 3.20
CA ALA A 115 8.17 -3.85 2.09
C ALA A 115 7.78 -5.19 1.41
N PRO A 116 8.28 -5.48 0.19
CA PRO A 116 7.77 -6.60 -0.59
C PRO A 116 8.11 -7.97 0.02
N LEU A 117 7.17 -8.91 -0.05
CA LEU A 117 7.41 -10.32 0.24
C LEU A 117 7.34 -11.18 -1.05
N ASN A 118 7.99 -12.33 -1.02
CA ASN A 118 7.88 -13.33 -2.07
C ASN A 118 6.83 -14.40 -1.68
N LYS A 119 5.82 -14.59 -2.53
CA LYS A 119 4.72 -15.52 -2.25
C LYS A 119 5.16 -16.99 -2.26
N GLU A 120 6.09 -17.34 -3.14
CA GLU A 120 6.63 -18.70 -3.24
C GLU A 120 7.46 -19.01 -1.98
N ALA A 121 8.31 -18.09 -1.54
CA ALA A 121 9.08 -18.22 -0.31
C ALA A 121 8.15 -18.35 0.91
N LEU A 122 7.10 -17.53 0.99
CA LEU A 122 6.10 -17.57 2.05
C LEU A 122 5.40 -18.94 2.11
N ASN A 123 4.95 -19.45 0.97
CA ASN A 123 4.31 -20.75 0.89
C ASN A 123 5.29 -21.92 1.17
N ALA A 124 6.53 -21.81 0.71
CA ALA A 124 7.59 -22.78 1.00
C ALA A 124 7.94 -22.84 2.50
N ALA A 125 7.74 -21.75 3.22
CA ALA A 125 7.87 -21.71 4.69
C ALA A 125 6.65 -22.29 5.43
N GLY A 126 5.63 -22.77 4.72
CA GLY A 126 4.40 -23.33 5.31
C GLY A 126 3.32 -22.28 5.62
N HIS A 127 3.52 -21.04 5.25
CA HIS A 127 2.55 -19.95 5.43
C HIS A 127 1.73 -19.74 4.17
N HIS A 128 0.57 -20.41 4.07
CA HIS A 128 -0.28 -20.43 2.87
C HIS A 128 -1.19 -19.21 2.80
N PHE A 129 -0.69 -18.16 2.12
CA PHE A 129 -1.40 -16.89 1.87
C PHE A 129 -1.21 -16.43 0.42
N ALA A 130 -2.22 -15.78 -0.13
CA ALA A 130 -2.14 -15.16 -1.45
C ALA A 130 -1.28 -13.87 -1.48
N GLY A 131 -0.96 -13.32 -0.31
CA GLY A 131 -0.13 -12.13 -0.14
C GLY A 131 -0.45 -11.37 1.14
N HIS A 132 0.09 -10.16 1.27
CA HIS A 132 -0.09 -9.31 2.45
C HIS A 132 -1.57 -9.09 2.83
N THR A 133 -2.41 -8.75 1.85
CA THR A 133 -3.82 -8.39 2.12
C THR A 133 -4.57 -9.55 2.77
N ASP A 134 -4.40 -10.76 2.24
CA ASP A 134 -5.02 -11.98 2.77
C ASP A 134 -4.50 -12.29 4.18
N MET A 135 -3.17 -12.22 4.35
CA MET A 135 -2.52 -12.45 5.64
C MET A 135 -2.99 -11.44 6.70
N LEU A 136 -3.01 -10.15 6.37
CA LEU A 136 -3.45 -9.08 7.27
C LEU A 136 -4.94 -9.20 7.61
N ALA A 137 -5.80 -9.49 6.63
CA ALA A 137 -7.22 -9.71 6.86
C ALA A 137 -7.45 -10.85 7.87
N LYS A 138 -6.74 -11.98 7.71
CA LYS A 138 -6.83 -13.11 8.63
C LYS A 138 -6.31 -12.76 10.03
N GLN A 139 -5.15 -12.14 10.13
CA GLN A 139 -4.52 -11.79 11.41
C GLN A 139 -5.29 -10.71 12.18
N THR A 140 -6.00 -9.81 11.49
CA THR A 140 -6.81 -8.75 12.13
C THR A 140 -8.28 -9.13 12.29
N GLY A 141 -8.71 -10.28 11.78
CA GLY A 141 -10.12 -10.70 11.78
C GLY A 141 -11.01 -9.87 10.85
N SER A 142 -10.42 -9.15 9.89
CA SER A 142 -11.15 -8.27 8.96
C SER A 142 -11.74 -9.10 7.83
N ARG A 143 -13.04 -8.83 7.52
CA ARG A 143 -13.78 -9.56 6.47
C ARG A 143 -13.89 -8.78 5.16
N ASP A 144 -13.59 -7.48 5.18
CA ASP A 144 -14.01 -6.57 4.12
C ASP A 144 -12.94 -5.49 3.88
N SER A 145 -11.84 -5.90 3.27
CA SER A 145 -10.77 -4.98 2.91
C SER A 145 -10.95 -4.42 1.49
N VAL A 146 -10.48 -3.19 1.30
CA VAL A 146 -10.48 -2.47 0.03
C VAL A 146 -9.07 -2.01 -0.30
N MET A 147 -8.65 -2.24 -1.53
CA MET A 147 -7.41 -1.70 -2.04
C MET A 147 -7.63 -0.27 -2.55
N MET A 148 -6.84 0.66 -2.05
CA MET A 148 -6.69 1.99 -2.63
C MET A 148 -5.25 2.16 -3.11
N LEU A 149 -5.09 2.44 -4.40
CA LEU A 149 -3.80 2.79 -4.99
C LEU A 149 -3.67 4.32 -5.01
N ALA A 150 -2.51 4.83 -4.62
CA ALA A 150 -2.28 6.26 -4.57
C ALA A 150 -0.91 6.64 -5.13
N HIS A 151 -0.84 7.78 -5.82
CA HIS A 151 0.39 8.48 -6.19
C HIS A 151 0.10 9.99 -6.19
N GLY A 152 0.77 10.72 -5.31
CA GLY A 152 0.46 12.15 -5.11
C GLY A 152 -1.03 12.36 -4.76
N ASN A 153 -1.74 13.10 -5.61
CA ASN A 153 -3.18 13.34 -5.47
C ASN A 153 -4.06 12.34 -6.25
N MET A 154 -3.47 11.46 -7.04
CA MET A 154 -4.18 10.38 -7.70
C MET A 154 -4.48 9.29 -6.66
N ARG A 155 -5.74 9.14 -6.24
CA ARG A 155 -6.19 8.11 -5.29
C ARG A 155 -7.33 7.35 -5.91
N VAL A 156 -7.17 6.03 -6.02
CA VAL A 156 -8.16 5.18 -6.69
C VAL A 156 -8.43 3.94 -5.85
N SER A 157 -9.65 3.81 -5.36
CA SER A 157 -10.14 2.61 -4.70
C SER A 157 -10.84 1.70 -5.70
N HIS A 158 -10.93 0.40 -5.40
CA HIS A 158 -11.42 -0.59 -6.34
C HIS A 158 -12.59 -1.39 -5.76
N VAL A 159 -13.68 -1.49 -6.52
CA VAL A 159 -14.82 -2.36 -6.17
C VAL A 159 -14.38 -3.83 -6.25
N THR A 160 -13.69 -4.17 -7.33
CA THR A 160 -13.10 -5.50 -7.55
C THR A 160 -11.62 -5.38 -7.92
N THR A 161 -10.82 -6.42 -7.60
CA THR A 161 -9.39 -6.45 -7.94
C THR A 161 -9.02 -7.73 -8.69
N HIS A 162 -8.57 -8.75 -8.04
CA HIS A 162 -7.98 -9.97 -8.63
C HIS A 162 -9.05 -11.00 -9.02
N ILE A 163 -9.95 -10.63 -9.91
CA ILE A 163 -10.97 -11.51 -10.52
C ILE A 163 -10.92 -11.40 -12.04
N ALA A 164 -11.48 -12.38 -12.74
CA ALA A 164 -11.61 -12.31 -14.18
C ALA A 164 -12.55 -11.17 -14.60
N LEU A 165 -12.25 -10.50 -15.71
CA LEU A 165 -13.01 -9.33 -16.16
C LEU A 165 -14.51 -9.64 -16.39
N HIS A 166 -14.84 -10.84 -16.87
CA HIS A 166 -16.23 -11.27 -17.09
C HIS A 166 -17.03 -11.44 -15.78
N ASP A 167 -16.34 -11.59 -14.63
CA ASP A 167 -16.99 -11.71 -13.31
C ASP A 167 -17.30 -10.35 -12.67
N VAL A 168 -16.71 -9.26 -13.18
CA VAL A 168 -16.84 -7.92 -12.59
C VAL A 168 -18.30 -7.48 -12.46
N PRO A 169 -19.16 -7.61 -13.49
CA PRO A 169 -20.56 -7.19 -13.37
C PRO A 169 -21.31 -7.89 -12.24
N SER A 170 -21.05 -9.20 -12.04
CA SER A 170 -21.70 -9.98 -10.98
C SER A 170 -21.24 -9.61 -9.57
N ARG A 171 -20.10 -8.96 -9.44
CA ARG A 171 -19.52 -8.49 -8.16
C ARG A 171 -19.84 -7.03 -7.86
N LEU A 172 -20.37 -6.30 -8.83
CA LEU A 172 -20.86 -4.94 -8.63
C LEU A 172 -22.25 -4.99 -7.97
N THR A 173 -22.28 -4.93 -6.65
CA THR A 173 -23.54 -4.84 -5.87
C THR A 173 -23.65 -3.48 -5.18
N PRO A 174 -24.88 -3.00 -4.87
CA PRO A 174 -25.07 -1.77 -4.13
C PRO A 174 -24.28 -1.73 -2.81
N GLU A 175 -24.29 -2.84 -2.06
CA GLU A 175 -23.60 -2.95 -0.77
C GLU A 175 -22.09 -2.84 -0.94
N ARG A 176 -21.51 -3.53 -1.95
CA ARG A 176 -20.07 -3.48 -2.21
C ARG A 176 -19.63 -2.10 -2.68
N LEU A 177 -20.36 -1.50 -3.61
CA LEU A 177 -20.08 -0.15 -4.11
C LEU A 177 -20.12 0.88 -2.97
N ARG A 178 -21.18 0.82 -2.15
CA ARG A 178 -21.32 1.68 -0.99
C ARG A 178 -20.15 1.48 -0.01
N ARG A 179 -19.86 0.24 0.36
CA ARG A 179 -18.78 -0.06 1.31
C ARG A 179 -17.42 0.46 0.86
N VAL A 180 -17.08 0.26 -0.42
CA VAL A 180 -15.81 0.80 -0.98
C VAL A 180 -15.79 2.32 -0.90
N THR A 181 -16.90 2.98 -1.21
CA THR A 181 -17.01 4.44 -1.18
C THR A 181 -16.89 4.98 0.25
N GLU A 182 -17.54 4.35 1.22
CA GLU A 182 -17.46 4.73 2.64
C GLU A 182 -16.03 4.60 3.18
N LEU A 183 -15.36 3.48 2.93
CA LEU A 183 -13.98 3.29 3.34
C LEU A 183 -13.02 4.28 2.65
N THR A 184 -13.30 4.63 1.40
CA THR A 184 -12.55 5.67 0.70
C THR A 184 -12.75 7.04 1.35
N HIS A 185 -14.00 7.38 1.68
CA HIS A 185 -14.35 8.61 2.39
C HIS A 185 -13.67 8.68 3.76
N GLU A 186 -13.72 7.62 4.55
CA GLU A 186 -13.04 7.51 5.85
C GLU A 186 -11.53 7.76 5.73
N ALA A 187 -10.89 7.14 4.73
CA ALA A 187 -9.45 7.32 4.47
C ALA A 187 -9.12 8.76 4.09
N LEU A 188 -9.89 9.37 3.20
CA LEU A 188 -9.68 10.77 2.77
C LEU A 188 -9.89 11.76 3.93
N THR A 189 -10.90 11.52 4.77
CA THR A 189 -11.12 12.28 6.00
C THR A 189 -9.92 12.13 6.95
N GLY A 190 -9.42 10.90 7.10
CA GLY A 190 -8.19 10.61 7.85
C GLY A 190 -6.95 11.30 7.28
N LEU A 191 -6.90 11.59 5.99
CA LEU A 191 -5.86 12.39 5.36
C LEU A 191 -6.05 13.91 5.53
N GLY A 192 -7.11 14.34 6.23
CA GLY A 192 -7.39 15.74 6.58
C GLY A 192 -8.35 16.46 5.63
N LEU A 193 -9.00 15.77 4.70
CA LEU A 193 -10.01 16.37 3.84
C LEU A 193 -11.36 16.40 4.59
N LYS A 194 -11.93 17.59 4.81
CA LYS A 194 -13.16 17.76 5.59
C LYS A 194 -14.42 17.25 4.87
N GLN A 195 -14.49 17.43 3.56
CA GLN A 195 -15.60 17.03 2.70
C GLN A 195 -15.08 16.47 1.38
N PRO A 196 -14.43 15.28 1.42
CA PRO A 196 -13.83 14.72 0.23
C PRO A 196 -14.86 14.47 -0.87
N HIS A 197 -14.54 14.88 -2.09
CA HIS A 197 -15.36 14.65 -3.26
C HIS A 197 -14.90 13.39 -3.99
N ILE A 198 -15.71 12.35 -4.02
CA ILE A 198 -15.38 11.04 -4.59
C ILE A 198 -16.18 10.84 -5.88
N ALA A 199 -15.49 10.56 -6.98
CA ALA A 199 -16.13 10.14 -8.21
C ALA A 199 -16.26 8.61 -8.28
N ILE A 200 -17.41 8.14 -8.72
CA ILE A 200 -17.65 6.73 -9.03
C ILE A 200 -17.48 6.57 -10.54
N ALA A 201 -16.48 5.79 -10.97
CA ALA A 201 -16.28 5.50 -12.38
C ALA A 201 -17.44 4.64 -12.92
N ALA A 202 -17.82 4.83 -14.16
CA ALA A 202 -18.75 3.93 -14.81
C ALA A 202 -18.09 2.57 -15.12
N LEU A 203 -18.86 1.50 -15.07
CA LEU A 203 -18.41 0.18 -15.51
C LEU A 203 -18.35 0.13 -17.04
N ASN A 204 -19.41 0.61 -17.68
CA ASN A 204 -19.60 0.53 -19.13
C ASN A 204 -19.17 1.82 -19.83
N PRO A 205 -18.82 1.77 -21.13
CA PRO A 205 -18.58 2.95 -21.95
C PRO A 205 -19.75 3.94 -21.86
N HIS A 206 -19.43 5.23 -21.71
CA HIS A 206 -20.42 6.33 -21.62
C HIS A 206 -21.49 6.10 -20.53
N ALA A 207 -21.13 5.41 -19.42
CA ALA A 207 -22.07 5.06 -18.34
C ALA A 207 -23.32 4.28 -18.86
N GLY A 208 -23.08 3.38 -19.82
CA GLY A 208 -24.11 2.52 -20.41
C GLY A 208 -24.92 3.12 -21.54
N GLU A 209 -24.76 4.44 -21.87
CA GLU A 209 -25.45 5.13 -22.97
C GLU A 209 -26.96 4.79 -23.04
N GLY A 210 -27.70 5.05 -21.94
CA GLY A 210 -29.12 4.73 -21.87
C GLY A 210 -29.43 3.22 -21.90
N GLY A 211 -28.46 2.35 -21.68
CA GLY A 211 -28.57 0.88 -21.70
C GLY A 211 -28.05 0.21 -22.98
N LEU A 212 -27.53 1.01 -23.93
CA LEU A 212 -27.00 0.47 -25.19
C LEU A 212 -25.77 -0.42 -24.96
N PHE A 213 -24.90 -0.05 -23.99
CA PHE A 213 -23.65 -0.74 -23.70
C PHE A 213 -23.65 -1.48 -22.36
N GLY A 214 -24.83 -1.79 -21.83
CA GLY A 214 -25.00 -2.46 -20.56
C GLY A 214 -25.86 -1.64 -19.60
N ARG A 215 -26.39 -2.30 -18.57
CA ARG A 215 -27.35 -1.69 -17.65
C ARG A 215 -26.84 -1.53 -16.22
N GLU A 216 -25.67 -2.04 -15.90
CA GLU A 216 -25.12 -2.07 -14.55
C GLU A 216 -24.97 -0.66 -13.95
N ASP A 217 -24.59 0.32 -14.78
CA ASP A 217 -24.48 1.71 -14.32
C ASP A 217 -25.86 2.33 -14.06
N ILE A 218 -26.91 1.91 -14.78
CA ILE A 218 -28.28 2.37 -14.62
C ILE A 218 -28.97 1.66 -13.44
N ASP A 219 -28.83 0.32 -13.39
CA ASP A 219 -29.59 -0.51 -12.47
C ASP A 219 -28.94 -0.64 -11.09
N VAL A 220 -27.60 -0.47 -10.99
CA VAL A 220 -26.83 -0.62 -9.75
C VAL A 220 -26.14 0.68 -9.35
N SER A 221 -25.27 1.25 -10.20
CA SER A 221 -24.42 2.37 -9.79
C SER A 221 -25.22 3.64 -9.51
N THR A 222 -26.12 4.04 -10.43
CA THR A 222 -26.91 5.28 -10.30
C THR A 222 -27.78 5.30 -9.03
N PRO A 223 -28.63 4.31 -8.75
CA PRO A 223 -29.48 4.35 -7.55
C PRO A 223 -28.66 4.26 -6.25
N THR A 224 -27.49 3.57 -6.28
CA THR A 224 -26.60 3.50 -5.12
C THR A 224 -25.96 4.86 -4.85
N ILE A 225 -25.49 5.56 -5.89
CA ILE A 225 -24.91 6.90 -5.78
C ILE A 225 -25.93 7.91 -5.26
N GLU A 226 -27.16 7.88 -5.78
CA GLU A 226 -28.24 8.74 -5.32
C GLU A 226 -28.54 8.54 -3.83
N ARG A 227 -28.59 7.30 -3.38
CA ARG A 227 -28.75 6.99 -1.96
C ARG A 227 -27.59 7.48 -1.10
N MET A 228 -26.35 7.29 -1.54
CA MET A 228 -25.17 7.81 -0.82
C MET A 228 -25.18 9.34 -0.70
N ARG A 229 -25.67 10.05 -1.74
CA ARG A 229 -25.86 11.52 -1.68
C ARG A 229 -26.92 11.92 -0.66
N MET A 230 -28.06 11.23 -0.63
CA MET A 230 -29.12 11.46 0.38
C MET A 230 -28.60 11.23 1.79
N ASP A 231 -27.68 10.30 1.98
CA ASP A 231 -27.04 10.02 3.26
C ASP A 231 -25.90 11.01 3.59
N GLY A 232 -25.65 12.03 2.74
CA GLY A 232 -24.70 13.11 3.00
C GLY A 232 -23.29 12.91 2.47
N LEU A 233 -23.03 11.82 1.71
CA LEU A 233 -21.72 11.64 1.06
C LEU A 233 -21.60 12.52 -0.17
N ASN A 234 -20.48 13.23 -0.30
CA ASN A 234 -20.16 14.04 -1.48
C ASN A 234 -19.60 13.16 -2.60
N VAL A 235 -20.51 12.55 -3.36
CA VAL A 235 -20.18 11.61 -4.44
C VAL A 235 -20.77 12.06 -5.78
N SER A 236 -20.03 11.81 -6.85
CA SER A 236 -20.46 12.06 -8.24
C SER A 236 -20.34 10.78 -9.07
N GLY A 237 -21.25 10.62 -10.04
CA GLY A 237 -21.18 9.49 -10.98
C GLY A 237 -22.56 8.96 -11.36
N PRO A 238 -22.58 7.84 -12.11
CA PRO A 238 -21.39 7.21 -12.72
C PRO A 238 -20.73 8.13 -13.76
N VAL A 239 -19.39 8.31 -13.66
CA VAL A 239 -18.61 9.14 -14.58
C VAL A 239 -17.92 8.26 -15.61
N PRO A 240 -18.00 8.54 -16.91
CA PRO A 240 -17.30 7.74 -17.92
C PRO A 240 -15.83 7.52 -17.62
N GLY A 241 -15.39 6.25 -17.74
CA GLY A 241 -14.05 5.81 -17.35
C GLY A 241 -12.91 6.49 -18.12
N ASP A 242 -13.17 6.88 -19.37
CA ASP A 242 -12.22 7.58 -20.26
C ASP A 242 -11.92 9.02 -19.82
N THR A 243 -12.79 9.64 -19.03
CA THR A 243 -12.64 11.06 -18.61
C THR A 243 -12.46 11.23 -17.10
N VAL A 244 -12.90 10.29 -16.27
CA VAL A 244 -12.89 10.43 -14.81
C VAL A 244 -11.49 10.67 -14.24
N PHE A 245 -10.46 9.99 -14.76
CA PHE A 245 -9.08 10.11 -14.26
C PHE A 245 -8.41 11.41 -14.71
N VAL A 246 -8.79 11.96 -15.86
CA VAL A 246 -8.36 13.30 -16.28
C VAL A 246 -8.89 14.36 -15.32
N LYS A 247 -10.16 14.25 -14.92
CA LYS A 247 -10.79 15.13 -13.93
C LYS A 247 -10.19 14.94 -12.52
N LEU A 248 -9.89 13.70 -12.11
CA LEU A 248 -9.16 13.42 -10.85
C LEU A 248 -7.81 14.11 -10.85
N ARG A 249 -7.01 13.95 -11.91
CA ARG A 249 -5.70 14.61 -12.05
C ARG A 249 -5.80 16.14 -12.00
N ALA A 250 -6.85 16.70 -12.55
CA ALA A 250 -7.12 18.13 -12.53
C ALA A 250 -7.65 18.66 -11.19
N GLY A 251 -7.86 17.77 -10.18
CA GLY A 251 -8.33 18.15 -8.84
C GLY A 251 -9.84 18.40 -8.75
N HIS A 252 -10.65 17.94 -9.72
CA HIS A 252 -12.11 18.01 -9.61
C HIS A 252 -12.65 17.02 -8.57
N TYR A 253 -11.90 15.98 -8.29
CA TYR A 253 -12.21 14.93 -7.31
C TYR A 253 -11.00 14.68 -6.42
N ASP A 254 -11.22 14.20 -5.22
CA ASP A 254 -10.18 13.81 -4.27
C ASP A 254 -9.80 12.33 -4.40
N ALA A 255 -10.73 11.51 -4.89
CA ALA A 255 -10.52 10.12 -5.25
C ALA A 255 -11.51 9.64 -6.31
N VAL A 256 -11.17 8.51 -6.94
CA VAL A 256 -12.07 7.74 -7.81
C VAL A 256 -12.27 6.35 -7.23
N VAL A 257 -13.51 5.88 -7.26
CA VAL A 257 -13.85 4.46 -7.05
C VAL A 257 -13.96 3.82 -8.42
N ALA A 258 -12.99 2.97 -8.75
CA ALA A 258 -12.93 2.20 -9.99
C ALA A 258 -13.66 0.86 -9.83
N MET A 259 -14.24 0.35 -10.90
CA MET A 259 -15.03 -0.88 -10.87
C MET A 259 -14.15 -2.14 -10.88
N TYR A 260 -12.99 -2.10 -11.53
CA TYR A 260 -12.09 -3.23 -11.65
C TYR A 260 -10.62 -2.80 -11.67
N HIS A 261 -9.74 -3.77 -11.48
CA HIS A 261 -8.31 -3.59 -11.30
C HIS A 261 -7.68 -2.65 -12.34
N ASP A 262 -7.73 -3.00 -13.62
CA ASP A 262 -7.00 -2.25 -14.65
C ASP A 262 -7.59 -0.86 -14.89
N GLN A 263 -8.89 -0.68 -14.70
CA GLN A 263 -9.53 0.63 -14.81
C GLN A 263 -8.86 1.66 -13.87
N GLY A 264 -8.49 1.24 -12.66
CA GLY A 264 -7.87 2.12 -11.68
C GLY A 264 -6.34 2.08 -11.69
N HIS A 265 -5.73 0.91 -11.94
CA HIS A 265 -4.27 0.77 -11.90
C HIS A 265 -3.57 1.45 -13.07
N ILE A 266 -4.10 1.32 -14.30
CA ILE A 266 -3.48 1.90 -15.50
C ILE A 266 -3.22 3.40 -15.33
N PRO A 267 -4.20 4.25 -15.00
CA PRO A 267 -3.96 5.69 -14.90
C PRO A 267 -3.00 6.07 -13.77
N VAL A 268 -3.03 5.38 -12.63
CA VAL A 268 -2.11 5.68 -11.52
C VAL A 268 -0.69 5.26 -11.86
N LYS A 269 -0.51 4.05 -12.41
CA LYS A 269 0.82 3.53 -12.79
C LYS A 269 1.43 4.30 -13.96
N LEU A 270 0.62 4.75 -14.91
CA LEU A 270 1.10 5.58 -16.03
C LEU A 270 1.71 6.90 -15.56
N LEU A 271 1.24 7.44 -14.43
CA LEU A 271 1.78 8.67 -13.84
C LEU A 271 2.96 8.40 -12.90
N GLY A 272 2.89 7.33 -12.11
CA GLY A 272 3.88 7.02 -11.08
C GLY A 272 5.10 6.24 -11.58
N PHE A 273 4.97 5.49 -12.68
CA PHE A 273 6.01 4.62 -13.19
C PHE A 273 6.63 5.21 -14.45
N GLN A 274 7.96 5.26 -14.50
CA GLN A 274 8.68 5.80 -15.64
C GLN A 274 9.80 4.84 -16.05
N ILE A 275 9.96 4.70 -17.37
CA ILE A 275 11.10 3.99 -17.97
C ILE A 275 11.96 5.03 -18.69
N ASP A 276 13.24 5.04 -18.42
CA ASP A 276 14.19 5.85 -19.17
C ASP A 276 14.32 5.29 -20.61
N PRO A 277 13.93 6.07 -21.63
CA PRO A 277 13.96 5.59 -23.01
C PRO A 277 15.35 5.20 -23.52
N ALA A 278 16.40 5.82 -22.98
CA ALA A 278 17.79 5.57 -23.42
C ALA A 278 18.34 4.27 -22.83
N THR A 279 18.05 3.98 -21.57
CA THR A 279 18.58 2.82 -20.85
C THR A 279 17.60 1.66 -20.75
N GLN A 280 16.32 1.87 -21.07
CA GLN A 280 15.20 0.92 -20.92
C GLN A 280 15.04 0.40 -19.47
N LYS A 281 15.54 1.16 -18.50
CA LYS A 281 15.44 0.83 -17.07
C LYS A 281 14.35 1.68 -16.41
N TRP A 282 13.78 1.17 -15.37
CA TRP A 282 12.87 1.91 -14.52
C TRP A 282 13.59 3.11 -13.89
N SER A 283 13.12 4.32 -14.16
CA SER A 283 13.65 5.56 -13.61
C SER A 283 12.80 6.08 -12.44
N ALA A 284 11.52 5.69 -12.38
CA ALA A 284 10.66 5.94 -11.23
C ALA A 284 9.68 4.78 -11.04
N LEU A 285 9.43 4.42 -9.78
CA LEU A 285 8.46 3.42 -9.35
C LEU A 285 7.68 4.00 -8.16
N ASN A 286 6.91 5.06 -8.41
CA ASN A 286 6.14 5.76 -7.40
C ASN A 286 4.73 5.18 -7.34
N GLY A 287 4.24 5.02 -6.14
CA GLY A 287 2.89 4.53 -5.88
C GLY A 287 2.83 3.81 -4.54
N VAL A 288 1.69 3.94 -3.90
CA VAL A 288 1.41 3.36 -2.60
C VAL A 288 0.14 2.55 -2.69
N ASN A 289 0.19 1.32 -2.20
CA ASN A 289 -1.01 0.53 -1.98
C ASN A 289 -1.44 0.68 -0.52
N ILE A 290 -2.67 1.12 -0.30
CA ILE A 290 -3.27 1.32 1.02
C ILE A 290 -4.38 0.29 1.19
N THR A 291 -4.36 -0.46 2.28
CA THR A 291 -5.44 -1.41 2.59
C THR A 291 -6.41 -0.75 3.56
N LEU A 292 -7.59 -0.42 3.06
CA LEU A 292 -8.70 0.14 3.82
C LEU A 292 -9.55 -0.97 4.47
N GLY A 293 -10.28 -0.64 5.54
CA GLY A 293 -11.19 -1.58 6.23
C GLY A 293 -10.49 -2.49 7.24
N LEU A 294 -9.19 -2.33 7.47
CA LEU A 294 -8.49 -2.97 8.57
C LEU A 294 -8.64 -2.13 9.85
N PRO A 295 -8.64 -2.73 11.06
CA PRO A 295 -8.62 -1.98 12.33
C PRO A 295 -7.30 -1.23 12.56
N ILE A 296 -6.28 -1.52 11.75
CA ILE A 296 -4.96 -0.92 11.76
C ILE A 296 -4.71 -0.12 10.48
N ILE A 297 -3.74 0.80 10.51
CA ILE A 297 -3.28 1.47 9.30
C ILE A 297 -2.24 0.60 8.62
N ARG A 298 -2.47 0.34 7.31
CA ARG A 298 -1.51 -0.38 6.50
C ARG A 298 -1.32 0.29 5.15
N THR A 299 -0.06 0.61 4.86
CA THR A 299 0.40 1.03 3.54
C THR A 299 1.50 0.10 3.03
N SER A 300 1.77 0.09 1.75
CA SER A 300 2.87 -0.69 1.17
C SER A 300 3.43 -0.03 -0.07
N VAL A 301 4.65 -0.41 -0.41
CA VAL A 301 5.19 -0.18 -1.75
C VAL A 301 4.34 -0.89 -2.81
N ASP A 302 4.37 -0.38 -4.04
CA ASP A 302 3.63 -0.94 -5.19
C ASP A 302 4.54 -1.70 -6.18
N HIS A 303 5.62 -2.30 -5.68
CA HIS A 303 6.54 -3.14 -6.45
C HIS A 303 6.84 -4.46 -5.74
N GLY A 304 7.43 -5.41 -6.46
CA GLY A 304 7.81 -6.73 -5.94
C GLY A 304 9.19 -6.75 -5.27
N THR A 305 9.65 -7.95 -4.91
CA THR A 305 10.93 -8.20 -4.23
C THR A 305 12.16 -7.89 -5.07
N ALA A 306 12.02 -7.80 -6.40
CA ALA A 306 13.08 -7.46 -7.35
C ALA A 306 14.41 -8.19 -7.05
N PHE A 307 14.34 -9.51 -6.97
CA PHE A 307 15.45 -10.39 -6.63
C PHE A 307 16.66 -10.21 -7.55
N ASP A 308 16.43 -9.85 -8.81
CA ASP A 308 17.44 -9.59 -9.83
C ASP A 308 18.37 -8.41 -9.50
N ILE A 309 17.90 -7.45 -8.69
CA ILE A 309 18.68 -6.28 -8.29
C ILE A 309 18.97 -6.21 -6.79
N ALA A 310 18.53 -7.19 -6.00
CA ALA A 310 18.75 -7.21 -4.57
C ALA A 310 20.24 -7.15 -4.19
N GLY A 311 20.60 -6.27 -3.26
CA GLY A 311 21.96 -6.06 -2.77
C GLY A 311 22.88 -5.30 -3.73
N LYS A 312 22.38 -4.80 -4.88
CA LYS A 312 23.19 -4.03 -5.83
C LYS A 312 23.22 -2.52 -5.56
N GLY A 313 22.50 -2.03 -4.57
CA GLY A 313 22.46 -0.60 -4.22
C GLY A 313 21.69 0.28 -5.21
N ILE A 314 20.93 -0.32 -6.14
CA ILE A 314 20.22 0.41 -7.21
C ILE A 314 18.71 0.42 -7.08
N ALA A 315 18.14 -0.23 -6.06
CA ALA A 315 16.70 -0.21 -5.82
C ALA A 315 16.24 1.23 -5.47
N ASN A 316 15.03 1.59 -5.93
CA ASN A 316 14.44 2.91 -5.68
C ASN A 316 13.57 2.87 -4.42
N GLU A 317 13.76 3.83 -3.52
CA GLU A 317 13.08 3.94 -2.23
C GLU A 317 11.87 4.89 -2.22
N ASP A 318 11.55 5.55 -3.33
CA ASP A 318 10.50 6.59 -3.38
C ASP A 318 9.13 6.08 -2.96
N SER A 319 8.74 4.89 -3.44
CA SER A 319 7.48 4.24 -3.06
C SER A 319 7.41 3.96 -1.55
N LEU A 320 8.53 3.58 -0.92
CA LEU A 320 8.58 3.36 0.53
C LEU A 320 8.43 4.66 1.31
N ILE A 321 9.07 5.75 0.86
CA ILE A 321 8.95 7.07 1.49
C ILE A 321 7.51 7.57 1.37
N GLU A 322 6.89 7.47 0.21
CA GLU A 322 5.49 7.84 0.00
C GLU A 322 4.56 7.00 0.89
N ALA A 323 4.82 5.70 1.03
CA ALA A 323 4.05 4.82 1.91
C ALA A 323 4.19 5.20 3.41
N ILE A 324 5.38 5.60 3.85
CA ILE A 324 5.61 6.14 5.21
C ILE A 324 4.80 7.41 5.43
N ASP A 325 4.80 8.34 4.49
CA ASP A 325 4.07 9.60 4.59
C ASP A 325 2.55 9.38 4.64
N TYR A 326 2.01 8.46 3.86
CA TYR A 326 0.60 8.07 3.95
C TYR A 326 0.28 7.44 5.31
N ALA A 327 1.13 6.55 5.83
CA ALA A 327 0.92 5.92 7.14
C ALA A 327 0.91 6.95 8.28
N LEU A 328 1.82 7.93 8.25
CA LEU A 328 1.86 9.03 9.22
C LEU A 328 0.60 9.89 9.20
N ARG A 329 0.17 10.31 8.01
CA ARG A 329 -1.00 11.17 7.85
C ARG A 329 -2.28 10.47 8.33
N LEU A 330 -2.46 9.20 7.96
CA LEU A 330 -3.58 8.38 8.42
C LEU A 330 -3.50 8.10 9.94
N GLY A 331 -2.29 7.93 10.48
CA GLY A 331 -2.06 7.69 11.91
C GLY A 331 -2.39 8.90 12.78
N ALA A 332 -2.10 10.10 12.31
CA ALA A 332 -2.35 11.33 13.06
C ALA A 332 -3.85 11.55 13.37
N SER A 333 -4.73 11.09 12.49
CA SER A 333 -6.18 11.24 12.65
C SER A 333 -6.82 10.26 13.65
N LYS A 334 -6.15 9.16 14.00
CA LYS A 334 -6.66 8.18 14.98
C LYS A 334 -6.32 8.56 16.44
N VAL A 335 -5.46 9.53 16.64
CA VAL A 335 -4.97 9.97 17.97
C VAL A 335 -5.69 11.25 18.44
N SER A 336 -6.41 11.93 17.56
CA SER A 336 -7.27 13.09 17.86
C SER A 336 -8.72 12.67 18.12
#